data_b4688502b5af4d77fad729167d7a141e
#
_entry.id   b4688502b5af4d77fad729167d7a141e
#
_cell.length_a   1.000
_cell.length_b   1.000
_cell.length_c   1.000
_cell.angle_alpha   90.00
_cell.angle_beta   90.00
_cell.angle_gamma   90.00
#
_symmetry.space_group_name_H-M   'P 1'
#
loop_
_entity.id
_entity.type
_entity.pdbx_description
1 polymer ?
#
loop_
_entity_poly.entity_id
_entity_poly.type
_entity_poly.pdbx_seq_one_letter_code
_entity_poly.pdbx_strand_id
1 'polypeptide(L)'
;MPAFTVPDVTVLLPVPVLPPSVIQRPVVSITSAPSALEGEGFPVKRAFAGVDLKLLDPFIHMDEMGEVEYAPGEPKGTAWHPHRGFETVTYIIDGDTQWMTAGSGILHIEAPPPNES
;
A
#
# COMPACT_ATOMS: atom_id res chain seq x y z
N MET A 1 2.67 -11.69 -13.90
CA MET A 1 4.07 -11.86 -13.48
C MET A 1 4.05 -12.69 -12.21
N PRO A 2 4.97 -13.60 -11.97
CA PRO A 2 5.00 -14.30 -10.70
C PRO A 2 5.33 -13.34 -9.56
N ALA A 3 4.63 -13.48 -8.45
CA ALA A 3 4.93 -12.74 -7.23
C ALA A 3 6.35 -13.11 -6.76
N PHE A 4 7.17 -12.13 -6.46
CA PHE A 4 8.43 -12.36 -5.78
C PHE A 4 8.13 -12.51 -4.29
N THR A 5 8.20 -13.74 -3.80
CA THR A 5 8.19 -13.99 -2.36
C THR A 5 9.59 -13.79 -1.81
N VAL A 6 9.76 -12.90 -0.87
CA VAL A 6 10.98 -12.82 -0.06
C VAL A 6 10.79 -13.79 1.11
N PRO A 7 11.54 -14.89 1.18
CA PRO A 7 11.32 -15.93 2.20
C PRO A 7 11.67 -15.49 3.62
N ASP A 8 12.30 -14.34 3.78
CA ASP A 8 12.67 -13.79 5.08
C ASP A 8 12.71 -12.26 5.00
N VAL A 9 11.73 -11.62 5.60
CA VAL A 9 11.63 -10.15 5.67
C VAL A 9 12.72 -9.51 6.53
N THR A 10 13.43 -10.29 7.32
CA THR A 10 14.58 -9.80 8.12
C THR A 10 15.84 -9.65 7.28
N VAL A 11 15.90 -10.29 6.12
CA VAL A 11 16.98 -10.09 5.16
C VAL A 11 16.66 -8.87 4.31
N LEU A 12 16.90 -7.70 4.86
CA LEU A 12 16.92 -6.48 4.07
C LEU A 12 17.93 -6.67 2.94
N LEU A 13 17.46 -6.59 1.70
CA LEU A 13 18.37 -6.54 0.56
C LEU A 13 19.34 -5.38 0.82
N PRO A 14 20.64 -5.60 0.75
CA PRO A 14 21.61 -4.55 0.96
C PRO A 14 21.29 -3.41 -0.01
N VAL A 15 21.12 -2.21 0.52
CA VAL A 15 20.98 -1.02 -0.34
C VAL A 15 22.20 -1.00 -1.27
N PRO A 16 22.01 -1.05 -2.58
CA PRO A 16 23.13 -1.06 -3.49
C PRO A 16 24.01 0.16 -3.25
N VAL A 17 25.32 -0.06 -3.12
CA VAL A 17 26.25 1.08 -3.04
C VAL A 17 26.19 1.79 -4.39
N LEU A 18 25.59 2.96 -4.40
CA LEU A 18 25.42 3.75 -5.60
C LEU A 18 26.80 4.34 -6.02
N PRO A 19 27.14 4.27 -7.31
CA PRO A 19 28.37 4.89 -7.78
C PRO A 19 28.35 6.42 -7.54
N PRO A 20 29.49 7.06 -7.35
CA PRO A 20 29.58 8.51 -7.07
C PRO A 20 28.93 9.42 -8.13
N SER A 21 28.70 8.86 -9.33
CA SER A 21 28.04 9.56 -10.44
C SER A 21 26.51 9.61 -10.35
N VAL A 22 25.91 8.94 -9.37
CA VAL A 22 24.45 8.94 -9.21
C VAL A 22 24.00 10.24 -8.55
N ILE A 23 23.13 10.95 -9.24
CA ILE A 23 22.46 12.12 -8.67
C ILE A 23 21.42 11.66 -7.66
N GLN A 24 21.65 11.93 -6.39
CA GLN A 24 20.67 11.67 -5.34
C GLN A 24 19.55 12.71 -5.42
N ARG A 25 18.30 12.24 -5.40
CA ARG A 25 17.17 13.15 -5.26
C ARG A 25 17.12 13.72 -3.84
N PRO A 26 17.08 15.04 -3.66
CA PRO A 26 16.92 15.62 -2.34
C PRO A 26 15.49 15.37 -1.80
N VAL A 27 15.35 15.36 -0.48
CA VAL A 27 14.05 15.46 0.15
C VAL A 27 13.50 16.88 -0.09
N VAL A 28 12.37 16.99 -0.79
CA VAL A 28 11.75 18.28 -1.14
C VAL A 28 10.86 18.77 0.00
N SER A 29 10.11 17.85 0.61
CA SER A 29 9.21 18.15 1.72
C SER A 29 8.97 16.91 2.58
N ILE A 30 8.56 17.15 3.81
CA ILE A 30 8.13 16.11 4.74
C ILE A 30 6.72 16.48 5.18
N THR A 31 5.80 15.52 5.11
CA THR A 31 4.42 15.68 5.55
C THR A 31 4.09 14.67 6.63
N SER A 32 3.17 15.03 7.52
CA SER A 32 2.60 14.08 8.47
C SER A 32 1.32 13.50 7.88
N ALA A 33 1.22 12.18 7.84
CA ALA A 33 0.04 11.49 7.35
C ALA A 33 -1.11 11.65 8.36
N PRO A 34 -2.25 12.25 7.99
CA PRO A 34 -3.43 12.25 8.83
C PRO A 34 -4.01 10.84 8.95
N SER A 35 -4.58 10.54 10.12
CA SER A 35 -5.33 9.31 10.34
C SER A 35 -6.77 9.47 9.85
N ALA A 36 -7.30 8.42 9.24
CA ALA A 36 -8.67 8.32 8.75
C ALA A 36 -9.21 6.90 8.98
N LEU A 37 -10.50 6.71 8.74
CA LEU A 37 -11.12 5.40 8.64
C LEU A 37 -11.54 5.17 7.20
N GLU A 38 -11.27 4.00 6.68
CA GLU A 38 -11.65 3.57 5.32
C GLU A 38 -12.49 2.29 5.36
N GLY A 39 -13.13 2.00 4.23
CA GLY A 39 -13.94 0.80 4.06
C GLY A 39 -14.98 0.63 5.15
N GLU A 40 -15.01 -0.52 5.78
CA GLU A 40 -15.91 -0.84 6.90
C GLU A 40 -15.42 -0.34 8.26
N GLY A 41 -14.48 0.61 8.26
CA GLY A 41 -13.98 1.28 9.44
C GLY A 41 -12.62 0.82 9.93
N PHE A 42 -11.75 0.34 9.03
CA PHE A 42 -10.35 0.09 9.39
C PHE A 42 -9.53 1.40 9.37
N PRO A 43 -8.56 1.56 10.28
CA PRO A 43 -7.75 2.76 10.35
C PRO A 43 -6.70 2.80 9.25
N VAL A 44 -6.50 3.98 8.68
CA VAL A 44 -5.43 4.26 7.72
C VAL A 44 -4.70 5.55 8.06
N LYS A 45 -3.43 5.63 7.64
CA LYS A 45 -2.68 6.89 7.60
C LYS A 45 -2.40 7.23 6.14
N ARG A 46 -2.93 8.36 5.68
CA ARG A 46 -2.87 8.79 4.29
C ARG A 46 -1.66 9.66 4.01
N ALA A 47 -0.57 9.05 3.53
CA ALA A 47 0.73 9.70 3.40
C ALA A 47 0.72 10.91 2.43
N PHE A 48 -0.11 10.89 1.39
CA PHE A 48 -0.12 11.93 0.35
C PHE A 48 -1.25 12.97 0.53
N ALA A 49 -1.95 12.96 1.66
CA ALA A 49 -2.99 13.95 1.90
C ALA A 49 -2.42 15.38 1.91
N GLY A 50 -2.98 16.23 1.05
CA GLY A 50 -2.56 17.62 0.92
C GLY A 50 -1.25 17.87 0.16
N VAL A 51 -0.65 16.84 -0.44
CA VAL A 51 0.53 16.98 -1.30
C VAL A 51 0.11 17.25 -2.74
N ASP A 52 0.80 18.15 -3.43
CA ASP A 52 0.57 18.38 -4.86
C ASP A 52 0.96 17.13 -5.65
N LEU A 53 -0.03 16.55 -6.36
CA LEU A 53 0.16 15.31 -7.14
C LEU A 53 1.25 15.43 -8.22
N LYS A 54 1.56 16.64 -8.69
CA LYS A 54 2.67 16.86 -9.64
C LYS A 54 4.03 16.51 -9.05
N LEU A 55 4.17 16.56 -7.74
CA LEU A 55 5.39 16.19 -7.04
C LEU A 55 5.50 14.68 -6.79
N LEU A 56 4.40 13.97 -6.96
CA LEU A 56 4.28 12.55 -6.64
C LEU A 56 4.31 11.63 -7.87
N ASP A 57 4.24 12.20 -9.07
CA ASP A 57 4.20 11.41 -10.32
C ASP A 57 5.26 10.29 -10.34
N PRO A 58 4.89 9.04 -10.60
CA PRO A 58 3.58 8.54 -11.06
C PRO A 58 2.58 8.15 -9.97
N PHE A 59 2.85 8.42 -8.72
CA PHE A 59 1.99 8.00 -7.60
C PHE A 59 0.86 9.00 -7.37
N ILE A 60 -0.34 8.49 -7.10
CA ILE A 60 -1.53 9.30 -6.84
C ILE A 60 -2.10 9.10 -5.43
N HIS A 61 -1.78 7.97 -4.81
CA HIS A 61 -2.34 7.58 -3.53
C HIS A 61 -1.36 6.69 -2.76
N MET A 62 -1.30 6.85 -1.45
CA MET A 62 -0.57 5.95 -0.56
C MET A 62 -1.20 5.98 0.81
N ASP A 63 -1.66 4.84 1.25
CA ASP A 63 -2.17 4.62 2.60
C ASP A 63 -1.34 3.55 3.31
N GLU A 64 -1.06 3.79 4.59
CA GLU A 64 -0.59 2.79 5.52
C GLU A 64 -1.82 2.26 6.28
N MET A 65 -2.10 0.98 6.14
CA MET A 65 -3.07 0.28 6.96
C MET A 65 -2.37 -0.14 8.25
N GLY A 66 -2.75 0.52 9.34
CA GLY A 66 -2.01 0.48 10.59
C GLY A 66 -2.06 -0.86 11.32
N GLU A 67 -1.25 -0.96 12.36
CA GLU A 67 -1.16 -2.10 13.26
C GLU A 67 -2.46 -2.27 14.04
N VAL A 68 -3.34 -3.16 13.56
CA VAL A 68 -4.58 -3.52 14.25
C VAL A 68 -4.65 -5.02 14.35
N GLU A 69 -4.74 -5.54 15.57
CA GLU A 69 -5.05 -6.94 15.81
C GLU A 69 -6.57 -7.11 15.77
N TYR A 70 -7.04 -8.04 14.96
CA TYR A 70 -8.44 -8.43 14.87
C TYR A 70 -8.63 -9.82 15.45
N ALA A 71 -9.72 -10.02 16.18
CA ALA A 71 -10.14 -11.37 16.57
C ALA A 71 -10.69 -12.13 15.35
N PRO A 72 -10.66 -13.47 15.34
CA PRO A 72 -11.25 -14.28 14.28
C PRO A 72 -12.70 -13.86 13.97
N GLY A 73 -13.00 -13.55 12.70
CA GLY A 73 -14.32 -13.09 12.25
C GLY A 73 -14.60 -11.61 12.49
N GLU A 74 -13.64 -10.84 13.00
CA GLU A 74 -13.76 -9.40 13.22
C GLU A 74 -13.15 -8.52 12.10
N PRO A 75 -12.25 -9.04 11.24
CA PRO A 75 -11.54 -8.20 10.29
C PRO A 75 -12.50 -7.45 9.37
N LYS A 76 -12.18 -6.18 9.15
CA LYS A 76 -12.96 -5.26 8.34
C LYS A 76 -12.29 -5.10 6.98
N GLY A 77 -13.09 -5.15 5.95
CA GLY A 77 -12.63 -4.98 4.58
C GLY A 77 -13.22 -3.76 3.90
N THR A 78 -13.21 -3.78 2.58
CA THR A 78 -13.86 -2.77 1.74
C THR A 78 -15.09 -3.37 1.06
N ALA A 79 -16.14 -2.57 0.90
CA ALA A 79 -17.26 -2.94 0.05
C ALA A 79 -16.84 -2.96 -1.43
N TRP A 80 -17.73 -3.44 -2.30
CA TRP A 80 -17.52 -3.41 -3.75
C TRP A 80 -17.22 -1.99 -4.23
N HIS A 81 -16.05 -1.81 -4.87
CA HIS A 81 -15.62 -0.53 -5.41
C HIS A 81 -14.86 -0.67 -6.72
N PRO A 82 -14.90 0.34 -7.61
CA PRO A 82 -14.28 0.29 -8.90
C PRO A 82 -12.85 0.87 -8.91
N HIS A 83 -12.01 0.29 -9.77
CA HIS A 83 -10.74 0.87 -10.17
C HIS A 83 -10.62 0.91 -11.69
N ARG A 84 -9.93 1.90 -12.22
CA ARG A 84 -9.66 2.04 -13.65
C ARG A 84 -8.38 2.81 -13.92
N GLY A 85 -7.55 2.29 -14.82
CA GLY A 85 -6.45 3.02 -15.41
C GLY A 85 -5.20 3.19 -14.56
N PHE A 86 -5.07 2.50 -13.42
CA PHE A 86 -3.88 2.49 -12.60
C PHE A 86 -3.58 1.10 -12.02
N GLU A 87 -2.42 0.95 -11.46
CA GLU A 87 -1.99 -0.25 -10.74
C GLU A 87 -1.92 0.05 -9.25
N THR A 88 -2.25 -0.95 -8.44
CA THR A 88 -2.00 -0.92 -7.01
C THR A 88 -0.78 -1.76 -6.69
N VAL A 89 0.06 -1.25 -5.80
CA VAL A 89 1.21 -1.96 -5.25
C VAL A 89 1.03 -2.01 -3.75
N THR A 90 0.94 -3.21 -3.21
CA THR A 90 0.86 -3.41 -1.77
C THR A 90 2.21 -3.89 -1.26
N TYR A 91 2.77 -3.18 -0.29
CA TYR A 91 3.93 -3.62 0.47
C TYR A 91 3.46 -4.17 1.79
N ILE A 92 3.64 -5.48 1.99
CA ILE A 92 3.16 -6.18 3.17
C ILE A 92 4.30 -6.35 4.16
N ILE A 93 4.01 -5.99 5.40
CA ILE A 93 4.90 -6.26 6.53
C ILE A 93 4.47 -7.57 7.18
N ASP A 94 3.16 -7.75 7.35
CA ASP A 94 2.54 -8.96 7.90
C ASP A 94 1.12 -9.09 7.35
N GLY A 95 0.68 -10.29 6.94
CA GLY A 95 -0.64 -10.59 6.40
C GLY A 95 -0.70 -10.97 4.92
N ASP A 96 -1.89 -11.01 4.36
CA ASP A 96 -2.19 -11.42 2.99
C ASP A 96 -2.14 -10.29 1.97
N THR A 97 -1.85 -10.65 0.70
CA THR A 97 -1.75 -9.68 -0.40
C THR A 97 -2.80 -9.91 -1.47
N GLN A 98 -3.48 -8.84 -1.87
CA GLN A 98 -4.16 -8.78 -3.15
C GLN A 98 -3.38 -7.88 -4.12
N TRP A 99 -2.89 -8.46 -5.22
CA TRP A 99 -2.28 -7.70 -6.33
C TRP A 99 -3.32 -7.43 -7.40
N MET A 100 -3.34 -6.19 -7.91
CA MET A 100 -4.34 -5.80 -8.90
C MET A 100 -3.79 -4.86 -9.97
N THR A 101 -4.09 -5.18 -11.23
CA THR A 101 -3.95 -4.29 -12.38
C THR A 101 -5.35 -3.97 -12.92
N ALA A 102 -5.81 -2.74 -12.74
CA ALA A 102 -7.18 -2.37 -13.07
C ALA A 102 -7.47 -2.27 -14.59
N GLY A 103 -6.46 -1.88 -15.39
CA GLY A 103 -6.61 -1.77 -16.86
C GLY A 103 -7.79 -0.91 -17.28
N SER A 104 -8.70 -1.48 -18.08
CA SER A 104 -9.93 -0.80 -18.55
C SER A 104 -10.99 -0.61 -17.46
N GLY A 105 -10.79 -1.20 -16.31
CA GLY A 105 -11.66 -1.11 -15.15
C GLY A 105 -12.00 -2.48 -14.58
N ILE A 106 -12.00 -2.55 -13.26
CA ILE A 106 -12.48 -3.70 -12.51
C ILE A 106 -13.38 -3.23 -11.38
N LEU A 107 -14.17 -4.15 -10.87
CA LEU A 107 -14.92 -4.02 -9.64
C LEU A 107 -14.45 -5.12 -8.70
N HIS A 108 -14.07 -4.78 -7.49
CA HIS A 108 -13.62 -5.77 -6.53
C HIS A 108 -14.06 -5.45 -5.09
N ILE A 109 -13.85 -6.42 -4.23
CA ILE A 109 -13.99 -6.34 -2.79
C ILE A 109 -12.70 -6.81 -2.16
N GLU A 110 -12.31 -6.21 -1.08
CA GLU A 110 -11.18 -6.63 -0.27
C GLU A 110 -11.71 -7.10 1.07
N ALA A 111 -11.47 -8.35 1.37
CA ALA A 111 -11.81 -8.96 2.64
C ALA A 111 -10.78 -10.05 2.95
N PRO A 112 -10.39 -10.21 4.22
CA PRO A 112 -9.52 -11.31 4.60
C PRO A 112 -10.23 -12.65 4.40
N PRO A 113 -9.46 -13.73 4.20
CA PRO A 113 -10.03 -15.07 4.10
C PRO A 113 -10.83 -15.44 5.36
N PRO A 114 -11.95 -16.15 5.24
CA PRO A 114 -12.85 -16.40 6.38
C PRO A 114 -12.26 -17.27 7.49
N ASN A 115 -11.10 -17.89 7.28
CA ASN A 115 -10.48 -18.83 8.22
C ASN A 115 -9.07 -18.40 8.68
N GLU A 116 -8.63 -17.21 8.32
CA GLU A 116 -7.35 -16.65 8.75
C GLU A 116 -7.59 -15.43 9.63
N SER A 117 -6.91 -15.42 10.76
CA SER A 117 -6.90 -14.33 11.75
C SER A 117 -5.49 -13.84 11.94
#